data_32acd8328f2de6db1a4583eb3b9a220c
#
_entry.id   32acd8328f2de6db1a4583eb3b9a220c
#
_cell.length_a   1.000
_cell.length_b   1.000
_cell.length_c   1.000
_cell.angle_alpha   90.00
_cell.angle_beta   90.00
_cell.angle_gamma   90.00
#
_symmetry.space_group_name_H-M   'P 1'
#
loop_
_entity.id
_entity.type
_entity.pdbx_description
1 polymer ?
#
loop_
_entity_poly.entity_id
_entity_poly.type
_entity_poly.pdbx_seq_one_letter_code
_entity_poly.pdbx_strand_id
1 'polypeptide(L)'
;MSARKLLLFRSGGQVFAVDAGTVLEILPTTPTTRIPGAPGAVVGLINVRGTLVTVVNAARAIGLAAGPEAGDGNLVLVEQHARPVALAVDEVLDLVTVSDAAVDEQASLPGVRPDLVRAVGASGGQTFVQLATDVLLEPLLP
;
A
#
# COMPACT_ATOMS: atom_id res chain seq x y z
N MET A 1 1.79 -6.60 26.40
CA MET A 1 0.96 -6.85 25.20
C MET A 1 1.42 -5.97 24.06
N SER A 2 1.53 -6.55 22.90
CA SER A 2 2.00 -5.83 21.72
C SER A 2 0.84 -5.17 21.00
N ALA A 3 1.15 -4.04 20.39
CA ALA A 3 0.22 -3.33 19.53
C ALA A 3 0.95 -2.96 18.25
N ARG A 4 0.21 -2.74 17.19
CA ARG A 4 0.77 -2.30 15.91
C ARG A 4 0.13 -0.98 15.50
N LYS A 5 0.96 -0.11 14.94
CA LYS A 5 0.49 1.13 14.32
C LYS A 5 0.37 0.91 12.84
N LEU A 6 -0.79 1.23 12.29
CA LEU A 6 -1.12 0.97 10.90
C LEU A 6 -1.66 2.23 10.25
N LEU A 7 -1.25 2.44 8.99
CA LEU A 7 -1.86 3.44 8.14
C LEU A 7 -2.91 2.75 7.28
N LEU A 8 -4.15 3.18 7.40
CA LEU A 8 -5.27 2.66 6.64
C LEU A 8 -5.50 3.48 5.39
N PHE A 9 -5.73 2.81 4.26
CA PHE A 9 -6.03 3.46 3.00
C PHE A 9 -7.02 2.62 2.19
N ARG A 10 -7.72 3.28 1.28
CA ARG A 10 -8.63 2.60 0.34
C ARG A 10 -7.94 2.47 -1.01
N SER A 11 -8.07 1.29 -1.61
CA SER A 11 -7.58 1.05 -2.96
C SER A 11 -8.42 -0.03 -3.60
N GLY A 12 -8.92 0.21 -4.80
CA GLY A 12 -9.76 -0.74 -5.51
C GLY A 12 -11.05 -1.12 -4.78
N GLY A 13 -11.61 -0.19 -4.01
CA GLY A 13 -12.85 -0.41 -3.26
C GLY A 13 -12.68 -1.18 -1.96
N GLN A 14 -11.45 -1.48 -1.55
CA GLN A 14 -11.14 -2.25 -0.34
C GLN A 14 -10.25 -1.42 0.58
N VAL A 15 -10.40 -1.60 1.89
CA VAL A 15 -9.53 -0.95 2.86
C VAL A 15 -8.38 -1.87 3.23
N PHE A 16 -7.19 -1.33 3.05
CA PHE A 16 -5.93 -2.00 3.40
C PHE A 16 -5.18 -1.22 4.46
N ALA A 17 -4.19 -1.86 5.03
CA ALA A 17 -3.31 -1.23 6.00
C ALA A 17 -1.86 -1.61 5.72
N VAL A 18 -0.96 -0.69 6.01
CA VAL A 18 0.48 -0.95 6.01
C VAL A 18 1.05 -0.55 7.36
N ASP A 19 2.17 -1.17 7.73
CA ASP A 19 2.86 -0.82 8.97
C ASP A 19 3.29 0.64 8.92
N ALA A 20 2.80 1.43 9.88
CA ALA A 20 3.12 2.86 9.94
C ALA A 20 4.61 3.11 10.10
N GLY A 21 5.36 2.17 10.69
CA GLY A 21 6.80 2.28 10.82
C GLY A 21 7.55 2.29 9.50
N THR A 22 6.95 1.79 8.43
CA THR A 22 7.55 1.83 7.09
C THR A 22 7.14 3.05 6.28
N VAL A 23 6.18 3.82 6.75
CA VAL A 23 5.69 4.99 6.02
C VAL A 23 6.62 6.16 6.26
N LEU A 24 7.16 6.70 5.17
CA LEU A 24 8.06 7.83 5.20
C LEU A 24 7.31 9.16 5.08
N GLU A 25 6.31 9.20 4.19
CA GLU A 25 5.62 10.44 3.87
C GLU A 25 4.35 10.14 3.08
N ILE A 26 3.37 11.01 3.16
CA ILE A 26 2.17 10.97 2.31
C ILE A 26 2.21 12.20 1.40
N LEU A 27 2.12 11.96 0.10
CA LEU A 27 2.19 13.02 -0.91
C LEU A 27 0.90 13.09 -1.70
N PRO A 28 0.56 14.26 -2.26
CA PRO A 28 -0.52 14.33 -3.23
C PRO A 28 -0.13 13.58 -4.50
N THR A 29 -1.12 13.19 -5.29
CA THR A 29 -0.88 12.58 -6.59
C THR A 29 -0.03 13.51 -7.44
N THR A 30 1.01 12.96 -8.03
CA THR A 30 1.99 13.69 -8.81
C THR A 30 2.12 13.03 -10.18
N PRO A 31 2.25 13.80 -11.27
CA PRO A 31 2.48 13.21 -12.59
C PRO A 31 3.71 12.31 -12.60
N THR A 32 3.56 11.15 -13.24
CA THR A 32 4.63 10.15 -13.30
C THR A 32 5.23 10.08 -14.70
N THR A 33 6.51 9.72 -14.76
CA THR A 33 7.18 9.37 -16.01
C THR A 33 7.10 7.87 -16.20
N ARG A 34 6.49 7.45 -17.30
CA ARG A 34 6.27 6.04 -17.59
C ARG A 34 7.59 5.31 -17.85
N ILE A 35 7.68 4.07 -17.33
CA ILE A 35 8.83 3.20 -17.58
C ILE A 35 8.43 2.16 -18.62
N PRO A 36 9.01 2.20 -19.84
CA PRO A 36 8.70 1.19 -20.87
C PRO A 36 9.07 -0.21 -20.38
N GLY A 37 8.18 -1.17 -20.61
CA GLY A 37 8.43 -2.57 -20.26
C GLY A 37 8.31 -2.92 -18.79
N ALA A 38 7.90 -1.98 -17.93
CA ALA A 38 7.71 -2.25 -16.51
C ALA A 38 6.49 -3.14 -16.27
N PRO A 39 6.45 -3.86 -15.14
CA PRO A 39 5.25 -4.62 -14.74
C PRO A 39 4.00 -3.74 -14.73
N GLY A 40 2.84 -4.34 -14.99
CA GLY A 40 1.58 -3.60 -15.12
C GLY A 40 1.19 -2.80 -13.88
N ALA A 41 1.63 -3.23 -12.68
CA ALA A 41 1.36 -2.50 -11.45
C ALA A 41 2.26 -1.28 -11.28
N VAL A 42 3.37 -1.19 -12.00
CA VAL A 42 4.28 -0.03 -11.93
C VAL A 42 3.72 1.08 -12.80
N VAL A 43 3.36 2.20 -12.18
CA VAL A 43 2.82 3.37 -12.88
C VAL A 43 3.93 4.15 -13.57
N GLY A 44 5.06 4.31 -12.91
CA GLY A 44 6.19 5.05 -13.45
C GLY A 44 7.14 5.54 -12.36
N LEU A 45 7.82 6.64 -12.66
CA LEU A 45 8.77 7.28 -11.75
C LEU A 45 8.34 8.70 -11.42
N ILE A 46 8.62 9.13 -10.21
CA ILE A 46 8.52 10.53 -9.80
C ILE A 46 9.86 10.96 -9.20
N ASN A 47 10.07 12.27 -9.19
CA ASN A 47 11.22 12.86 -8.51
C ASN A 47 10.74 13.46 -7.19
N VAL A 48 11.24 12.92 -6.09
CA VAL A 48 10.96 13.45 -4.75
C VAL A 48 12.26 14.03 -4.21
N ARG A 49 12.36 15.36 -4.23
CA ARG A 49 13.53 16.09 -3.71
C ARG A 49 14.86 15.55 -4.24
N GLY A 50 14.92 15.29 -5.55
CA GLY A 50 16.12 14.81 -6.22
C GLY A 50 16.30 13.30 -6.24
N THR A 51 15.42 12.54 -5.60
CA THR A 51 15.43 11.07 -5.61
C THR A 51 14.37 10.54 -6.54
N LEU A 52 14.74 9.65 -7.45
CA LEU A 52 13.78 8.98 -8.31
C LEU A 52 13.10 7.85 -7.51
N VAL A 53 11.79 7.88 -7.50
CA VAL A 53 10.96 6.94 -6.73
C VAL A 53 10.01 6.20 -7.68
N THR A 54 10.00 4.87 -7.57
CA THR A 54 9.06 4.05 -8.33
C THR A 54 7.67 4.19 -7.73
N VAL A 55 6.67 4.42 -8.58
CA VAL A 55 5.27 4.51 -8.18
C VAL A 55 4.57 3.21 -8.58
N VAL A 56 3.93 2.58 -7.61
CA VAL A 56 3.21 1.32 -7.78
C VAL A 56 1.72 1.57 -7.50
N ASN A 57 0.85 1.13 -8.41
CA ASN A 57 -0.59 1.16 -8.16
C ASN A 57 -0.93 0.02 -7.20
N ALA A 58 -1.35 0.37 -5.99
CA ALA A 58 -1.60 -0.62 -4.94
C ALA A 58 -2.65 -1.66 -5.34
N ALA A 59 -3.76 -1.23 -5.91
CA ALA A 59 -4.83 -2.15 -6.31
C ALA A 59 -4.36 -3.15 -7.36
N ARG A 60 -3.62 -2.68 -8.37
CA ARG A 60 -3.08 -3.55 -9.41
C ARG A 60 -2.06 -4.53 -8.86
N ALA A 61 -1.20 -4.06 -7.95
CA ALA A 61 -0.20 -4.92 -7.33
C ALA A 61 -0.84 -6.03 -6.51
N ILE A 62 -1.95 -5.75 -5.86
CA ILE A 62 -2.69 -6.73 -5.07
C ILE A 62 -3.45 -7.70 -5.97
N GLY A 63 -3.73 -7.32 -7.20
CA GLY A 63 -4.49 -8.13 -8.15
C GLY A 63 -5.97 -7.79 -8.21
N LEU A 64 -6.35 -6.65 -7.68
CA LEU A 64 -7.73 -6.17 -7.74
C LEU A 64 -7.97 -5.43 -9.05
N ALA A 65 -9.22 -5.38 -9.47
CA ALA A 65 -9.60 -4.54 -10.60
C ALA A 65 -9.23 -3.10 -10.27
N ALA A 66 -8.57 -2.42 -11.21
CA ALA A 66 -8.18 -1.04 -11.02
C ALA A 66 -9.44 -0.19 -10.80
N GLY A 67 -9.42 0.60 -9.74
CA GLY A 67 -10.40 1.65 -9.55
C GLY A 67 -10.23 2.75 -10.58
N PRO A 68 -10.99 3.84 -10.48
CA PRO A 68 -10.86 4.94 -11.42
C PRO A 68 -9.41 5.43 -11.50
N GLU A 69 -9.03 5.79 -12.72
CA GLU A 69 -7.71 6.31 -13.01
C GLU A 69 -7.32 7.39 -12.00
N ALA A 70 -6.12 7.26 -11.48
CA ALA A 70 -5.63 8.12 -10.44
C ALA A 70 -5.52 9.58 -10.90
N GLY A 71 -6.46 10.39 -10.53
CA GLY A 71 -6.32 11.84 -10.59
C GLY A 71 -6.44 12.42 -9.19
N ASP A 72 -7.08 11.69 -8.29
CA ASP A 72 -7.56 12.24 -7.02
C ASP A 72 -7.09 11.49 -5.77
N GLY A 73 -6.09 10.63 -5.88
CA GLY A 73 -5.62 9.86 -4.75
C GLY A 73 -4.42 10.47 -4.05
N ASN A 74 -3.74 9.61 -3.29
CA ASN A 74 -2.52 9.96 -2.58
C ASN A 74 -1.40 8.99 -2.95
N LEU A 75 -0.18 9.44 -2.74
CA LEU A 75 0.99 8.59 -2.79
C LEU A 75 1.48 8.36 -1.36
N VAL A 76 1.57 7.10 -0.97
CA VAL A 76 2.13 6.72 0.33
C VAL A 76 3.55 6.26 0.08
N LEU A 77 4.53 7.05 0.51
CA LEU A 77 5.93 6.67 0.44
C LEU A 77 6.23 5.68 1.56
N VAL A 78 6.68 4.50 1.17
CA VAL A 78 7.10 3.46 2.13
C VAL A 78 8.55 3.09 1.88
N GLU A 79 9.23 2.64 2.93
CA GLU A 79 10.59 2.16 2.83
C GLU A 79 10.58 0.67 2.50
N GLN A 80 11.28 0.29 1.44
CA GLN A 80 11.46 -1.09 1.01
C GLN A 80 12.95 -1.32 0.80
N HIS A 81 13.59 -2.12 1.66
CA HIS A 81 15.04 -2.39 1.62
C HIS A 81 15.86 -1.11 1.52
N ALA A 82 15.60 -0.17 2.44
CA ALA A 82 16.27 1.14 2.54
C ALA A 82 16.02 2.06 1.34
N ARG A 83 15.04 1.76 0.48
CA ARG A 83 14.71 2.59 -0.68
C ARG A 83 13.25 3.03 -0.60
N PRO A 84 12.94 4.28 -0.96
CA PRO A 84 11.55 4.73 -0.97
C PRO A 84 10.81 4.18 -2.19
N VAL A 85 9.58 3.76 -1.97
CA VAL A 85 8.65 3.36 -3.03
C VAL A 85 7.33 4.05 -2.75
N ALA A 86 6.66 4.56 -3.77
CA ALA A 86 5.38 5.23 -3.63
C ALA A 86 4.24 4.28 -4.00
N LEU A 87 3.32 4.08 -3.07
CA LEU A 87 2.07 3.37 -3.34
C LEU A 87 1.00 4.37 -3.73
N ALA A 88 0.48 4.26 -4.95
CA ALA A 88 -0.65 5.06 -5.38
C ALA A 88 -1.93 4.41 -4.87
N VAL A 89 -2.66 5.13 -4.04
CA VAL A 89 -3.88 4.67 -3.39
C VAL A 89 -5.03 5.64 -3.69
N ASP A 90 -6.27 5.19 -3.53
CA ASP A 90 -7.42 6.03 -3.81
C ASP A 90 -7.62 7.10 -2.73
N GLU A 91 -7.40 6.73 -1.47
CA GLU A 91 -7.59 7.65 -0.34
C GLU A 91 -6.86 7.13 0.88
N VAL A 92 -6.13 8.00 1.56
CA VAL A 92 -5.59 7.70 2.88
C VAL A 92 -6.67 7.99 3.92
N LEU A 93 -6.97 7.04 4.78
CA LEU A 93 -8.09 7.12 5.72
C LEU A 93 -7.68 7.55 7.12
N ASP A 94 -6.76 6.80 7.75
CA ASP A 94 -6.48 7.04 9.17
C ASP A 94 -5.17 6.36 9.58
N LEU A 95 -4.61 6.84 10.68
CA LEU A 95 -3.50 6.22 11.37
C LEU A 95 -4.04 5.64 12.68
N VAL A 96 -3.98 4.33 12.84
CA VAL A 96 -4.58 3.65 13.97
C VAL A 96 -3.58 2.80 14.72
N THR A 97 -3.86 2.57 16.00
CA THR A 97 -3.12 1.62 16.82
C THR A 97 -4.08 0.51 17.23
N VAL A 98 -3.74 -0.72 16.91
CA VAL A 98 -4.55 -1.88 17.25
C VAL A 98 -3.73 -2.89 18.04
N SER A 99 -4.37 -3.57 18.98
CA SER A 99 -3.75 -4.65 19.72
C SER A 99 -3.50 -5.84 18.79
N ASP A 100 -2.37 -6.52 18.94
CA ASP A 100 -2.09 -7.73 18.17
C ASP A 100 -3.14 -8.81 18.43
N ALA A 101 -3.79 -8.80 19.59
CA ALA A 101 -4.87 -9.72 19.88
C ALA A 101 -6.16 -9.41 19.12
N ALA A 102 -6.28 -8.20 18.57
CA ALA A 102 -7.48 -7.76 17.83
C ALA A 102 -7.41 -8.04 16.34
N VAL A 103 -6.33 -8.65 15.85
CA VAL A 103 -6.16 -9.00 14.43
C VAL A 103 -6.04 -10.50 14.27
N ASP A 104 -6.46 -11.00 13.11
CA ASP A 104 -6.33 -12.39 12.75
C ASP A 104 -5.22 -12.54 11.70
N GLU A 105 -4.11 -13.14 12.09
CA GLU A 105 -2.96 -13.32 11.22
C GLU A 105 -3.11 -14.54 10.29
N GLN A 106 -4.17 -15.31 10.45
CA GLN A 106 -4.44 -16.49 9.61
C GLN A 106 -5.61 -16.28 8.66
N ALA A 107 -6.26 -15.14 8.73
CA ALA A 107 -7.36 -14.82 7.82
C ALA A 107 -6.84 -14.60 6.41
N SER A 108 -7.71 -14.82 5.44
CA SER A 108 -7.42 -14.57 4.03
C SER A 108 -8.54 -13.74 3.42
N LEU A 109 -8.23 -13.10 2.30
CA LEU A 109 -9.21 -12.31 1.55
C LEU A 109 -9.43 -12.97 0.19
N PRO A 110 -10.67 -13.32 -0.16
CA PRO A 110 -10.96 -13.89 -1.48
C PRO A 110 -10.45 -12.98 -2.60
N GLY A 111 -9.80 -13.58 -3.60
CA GLY A 111 -9.26 -12.82 -4.73
C GLY A 111 -7.88 -12.20 -4.48
N VAL A 112 -7.34 -12.33 -3.30
CA VAL A 112 -6.01 -11.83 -2.95
C VAL A 112 -5.12 -13.01 -2.55
N ARG A 113 -3.89 -13.04 -3.07
CA ARG A 113 -2.94 -14.10 -2.70
C ARG A 113 -2.69 -14.09 -1.20
N PRO A 114 -2.75 -15.26 -0.53
CA PRO A 114 -2.57 -15.32 0.93
C PRO A 114 -1.24 -14.76 1.43
N ASP A 115 -0.17 -14.87 0.63
CA ASP A 115 1.15 -14.37 1.01
C ASP A 115 1.23 -12.85 1.08
N LEU A 116 0.27 -12.14 0.48
CA LEU A 116 0.18 -10.69 0.56
C LEU A 116 -0.54 -10.19 1.81
N VAL A 117 -1.25 -11.07 2.52
CA VAL A 117 -2.05 -10.72 3.67
C VAL A 117 -1.30 -11.07 4.94
N ARG A 118 -0.97 -10.07 5.75
CA ARG A 118 -0.31 -10.28 7.03
C ARG A 118 -1.32 -10.51 8.15
N ALA A 119 -2.43 -9.79 8.12
CA ALA A 119 -3.49 -9.90 9.11
C ALA A 119 -4.77 -9.23 8.63
N VAL A 120 -5.90 -9.59 9.24
CA VAL A 120 -7.17 -8.91 9.03
C VAL A 120 -7.67 -8.44 10.39
N GLY A 121 -8.18 -7.22 10.45
CA GLY A 121 -8.66 -6.66 11.70
C GLY A 121 -9.73 -5.60 11.46
N ALA A 122 -10.12 -4.96 12.56
CA ALA A 122 -11.07 -3.85 12.51
C ALA A 122 -10.66 -2.78 13.53
N SER A 123 -10.92 -1.55 13.18
CA SER A 123 -10.69 -0.40 14.05
C SER A 123 -11.78 0.62 13.80
N GLY A 124 -12.45 1.07 14.87
CA GLY A 124 -13.51 2.06 14.74
C GLY A 124 -14.64 1.67 13.81
N GLY A 125 -14.97 0.38 13.74
CA GLY A 125 -16.00 -0.13 12.82
C GLY A 125 -15.51 -0.36 11.39
N GLN A 126 -14.26 -0.05 11.10
CA GLN A 126 -13.69 -0.24 9.77
C GLN A 126 -12.85 -1.52 9.73
N THR A 127 -13.25 -2.47 8.89
CA THR A 127 -12.47 -3.67 8.61
C THR A 127 -11.33 -3.34 7.66
N PHE A 128 -10.15 -3.88 7.91
CA PHE A 128 -8.99 -3.67 7.07
C PHE A 128 -8.20 -4.95 6.86
N VAL A 129 -7.41 -4.99 5.78
CA VAL A 129 -6.48 -6.07 5.48
C VAL A 129 -5.07 -5.48 5.54
N GLN A 130 -4.26 -5.96 6.48
CA GLN A 130 -2.86 -5.53 6.57
C GLN A 130 -2.03 -6.28 5.53
N LEU A 131 -1.30 -5.53 4.73
CA LEU A 131 -0.48 -6.08 3.65
C LEU A 131 0.93 -6.42 4.13
N ALA A 132 1.47 -7.49 3.57
CA ALA A 132 2.89 -7.80 3.63
C ALA A 132 3.59 -6.99 2.54
N THR A 133 3.96 -5.76 2.84
CA THR A 133 4.45 -4.78 1.87
C THR A 133 5.71 -5.25 1.15
N ASP A 134 6.60 -5.91 1.86
CA ASP A 134 7.83 -6.47 1.29
C ASP A 134 7.53 -7.54 0.24
N VAL A 135 6.60 -8.44 0.53
CA VAL A 135 6.18 -9.49 -0.41
C VAL A 135 5.51 -8.87 -1.65
N LEU A 136 4.71 -7.83 -1.42
CA LEU A 136 3.99 -7.14 -2.49
C LEU A 136 4.94 -6.43 -3.45
N LEU A 137 5.93 -5.74 -2.93
CA LEU A 137 6.77 -4.83 -3.71
C LEU A 137 8.01 -5.48 -4.30
N GLU A 138 8.58 -6.49 -3.67
CA GLU A 138 9.84 -7.08 -4.11
C GLU A 138 9.84 -7.49 -5.58
N PRO A 139 8.83 -8.21 -6.10
CA PRO A 139 8.84 -8.60 -7.51
C PRO A 139 8.65 -7.44 -8.49
N LEU A 140 8.25 -6.28 -8.03
CA LEU A 140 7.95 -5.12 -8.88
C LEU A 140 9.12 -4.16 -9.01
N LEU A 141 10.12 -4.28 -8.15
CA LEU A 141 11.25 -3.36 -8.12
C LEU A 141 12.43 -3.94 -8.90
N PRO A 142 13.21 -3.07 -9.56
CA PRO A 142 14.40 -3.50 -10.29
C PRO A 142 15.52 -3.98 -9.37
#